data_6397b056d17e72cbb8e7df7f312f5ed6
#
_entry.id   6397b056d17e72cbb8e7df7f312f5ed6
#
_cell.length_a   1.000
_cell.length_b   1.000
_cell.length_c   1.000
_cell.angle_alpha   90.00
_cell.angle_beta   90.00
_cell.angle_gamma   90.00
#
_symmetry.space_group_name_H-M   'P 1'
#
loop_
_entity.id
_entity.type
_entity.pdbx_description
1 polymer ?
#
loop_
_entity_poly.entity_id
_entity_poly.type
_entity_poly.pdbx_seq_one_letter_code
_entity_poly.pdbx_strand_id
1 'polypeptide(L)'
;MKRTFTYGLLLIACFLLSACSRLPINTVSETKQIAVGPGPEDMVLDNTAGTERLLVSCNERRLDTVFGEIFEINLNNNSTRIIPRLHSPEDIVFNPHGIDIKTIDGVTRLYAISHNDAKKRHTIVVYRVYADSLVYETLYENQAAMNTPNDLAVTEKGDIYVSNDAGKRGSVWEQLWKLKRSNIVFYDSELKLWKKVADGLVYANGVAVDDTCVYVATTRTNKLFSYKREADGNLSNRRTLAEVPGQDNIMFHGDELIFTSHPKVFKFIKHVKSSEKKSPSQVHSYNCKTGEYKLLFADDGYRISASSTALIIGDKLYISQVFDPYILQVQLK
;
A
#
# COMPACT_ATOMS: atom_id res chain seq x y z
N MET A 1 6.07 46.29 -30.14
CA MET A 1 5.20 45.48 -29.28
C MET A 1 4.72 44.13 -29.84
N LYS A 2 5.19 43.64 -30.99
CA LYS A 2 4.77 42.36 -31.60
C LYS A 2 5.75 41.17 -31.39
N ARG A 3 6.98 41.39 -30.89
CA ARG A 3 7.99 40.34 -30.72
C ARG A 3 7.95 39.60 -29.36
N THR A 4 7.39 40.20 -28.33
CA THR A 4 7.32 39.59 -26.98
C THR A 4 6.22 38.55 -26.86
N PHE A 5 5.17 38.60 -27.70
CA PHE A 5 4.09 37.61 -27.66
C PHE A 5 4.42 36.24 -28.22
N THR A 6 5.37 36.22 -29.20
CA THR A 6 5.77 35.01 -29.91
C THR A 6 6.65 34.10 -29.03
N TYR A 7 7.50 34.67 -28.18
CA TYR A 7 8.35 33.90 -27.26
C TYR A 7 7.57 33.28 -26.08
N GLY A 8 6.50 33.93 -25.60
CA GLY A 8 5.63 33.39 -24.59
C GLY A 8 4.85 32.14 -25.05
N LEU A 9 4.37 32.14 -26.30
CA LEU A 9 3.68 30.99 -26.90
C LEU A 9 4.63 29.81 -27.19
N LEU A 10 5.87 30.06 -27.59
CA LEU A 10 6.87 29.00 -27.79
C LEU A 10 7.30 28.34 -26.48
N LEU A 11 7.44 29.10 -25.39
CA LEU A 11 7.76 28.56 -24.08
C LEU A 11 6.60 27.70 -23.49
N ILE A 12 5.35 28.14 -23.69
CA ILE A 12 4.17 27.36 -23.27
C ILE A 12 4.05 26.07 -24.12
N ALA A 13 4.33 26.12 -25.43
CA ALA A 13 4.33 24.94 -26.28
C ALA A 13 5.45 23.94 -25.91
N CYS A 14 6.65 24.39 -25.54
CA CYS A 14 7.72 23.52 -25.05
C CYS A 14 7.39 22.88 -23.71
N PHE A 15 6.69 23.58 -22.79
CA PHE A 15 6.22 22.98 -21.53
C PHE A 15 5.10 21.94 -21.73
N LEU A 16 4.26 22.12 -22.74
CA LEU A 16 3.20 21.15 -23.09
C LEU A 16 3.75 19.89 -23.78
N LEU A 17 4.85 20.00 -24.51
CA LEU A 17 5.51 18.84 -25.15
C LEU A 17 6.29 17.96 -24.17
N SER A 18 6.79 18.51 -23.06
CA SER A 18 7.44 17.73 -21.99
C SER A 18 6.47 16.87 -21.19
N ALA A 19 5.16 17.13 -21.24
CA ALA A 19 4.14 16.38 -20.50
C ALA A 19 3.73 15.05 -21.17
N CYS A 20 4.20 14.76 -22.38
CA CYS A 20 3.87 13.56 -23.15
C CYS A 20 5.01 12.51 -23.19
N SER A 21 5.90 12.46 -22.19
CA SER A 21 6.84 11.35 -22.11
C SER A 21 6.07 10.03 -22.00
N ARG A 22 6.26 9.15 -22.99
CA ARG A 22 5.74 7.79 -22.91
C ARG A 22 6.39 7.12 -21.71
N LEU A 23 5.57 6.50 -20.86
CA LEU A 23 6.08 5.69 -19.78
C LEU A 23 6.79 4.47 -20.37
N PRO A 24 7.89 4.01 -19.75
CA PRO A 24 8.47 2.73 -20.12
C PRO A 24 7.41 1.64 -19.95
N ILE A 25 7.28 0.76 -20.91
CA ILE A 25 6.44 -0.44 -20.84
C ILE A 25 7.39 -1.61 -20.95
N ASN A 26 7.39 -2.49 -19.92
CA ASN A 26 8.22 -3.68 -19.99
C ASN A 26 7.53 -4.74 -20.85
N THR A 27 8.27 -5.31 -21.78
CA THR A 27 7.89 -6.57 -22.42
C THR A 27 8.15 -7.72 -21.45
N VAL A 28 7.21 -7.96 -20.52
CA VAL A 28 7.20 -9.19 -19.72
C VAL A 28 6.65 -10.32 -20.57
N SER A 29 7.27 -11.48 -20.46
CA SER A 29 7.00 -12.60 -21.34
C SER A 29 5.67 -13.29 -21.05
N GLU A 30 5.27 -13.37 -19.78
CA GLU A 30 4.07 -14.10 -19.36
C GLU A 30 3.40 -13.42 -18.19
N THR A 31 2.07 -13.26 -18.28
CA THR A 31 1.25 -12.71 -17.20
C THR A 31 -0.03 -13.53 -17.05
N LYS A 32 -0.52 -13.65 -15.80
CA LYS A 32 -1.76 -14.34 -15.47
C LYS A 32 -2.57 -13.50 -14.50
N GLN A 33 -3.86 -13.33 -14.75
CA GLN A 33 -4.79 -12.75 -13.78
C GLN A 33 -5.32 -13.85 -12.86
N ILE A 34 -5.29 -13.60 -11.56
CA ILE A 34 -5.83 -14.48 -10.51
C ILE A 34 -7.02 -13.75 -9.90
N ALA A 35 -8.22 -14.27 -10.13
CA ALA A 35 -9.45 -13.64 -9.66
C ALA A 35 -9.55 -13.68 -8.13
N VAL A 36 -9.91 -12.56 -7.51
CA VAL A 36 -10.16 -12.39 -6.08
C VAL A 36 -11.38 -11.48 -5.88
N GLY A 37 -11.62 -10.97 -4.68
CA GLY A 37 -12.65 -9.97 -4.42
C GLY A 37 -12.34 -8.60 -5.01
N PRO A 38 -13.33 -7.68 -5.07
CA PRO A 38 -13.13 -6.32 -5.55
C PRO A 38 -12.18 -5.54 -4.64
N GLY A 39 -11.41 -4.63 -5.24
CA GLY A 39 -10.47 -3.78 -4.55
C GLY A 39 -9.41 -4.54 -3.74
N PRO A 40 -8.66 -5.47 -4.37
CA PRO A 40 -7.57 -6.20 -3.72
C PRO A 40 -6.37 -5.27 -3.54
N GLU A 41 -6.40 -4.47 -2.49
CA GLU A 41 -5.49 -3.34 -2.34
C GLU A 41 -4.15 -3.78 -1.73
N ASP A 42 -4.19 -4.62 -0.70
CA ASP A 42 -2.97 -5.06 -0.04
C ASP A 42 -2.91 -6.57 0.09
N MET A 43 -1.68 -7.12 0.19
CA MET A 43 -1.46 -8.55 0.30
C MET A 43 -0.17 -8.88 1.05
N VAL A 44 -0.22 -9.98 1.79
CA VAL A 44 0.92 -10.51 2.55
C VAL A 44 1.13 -11.99 2.27
N LEU A 45 2.39 -12.44 2.39
CA LEU A 45 2.74 -13.85 2.29
C LEU A 45 2.56 -14.54 3.64
N ASP A 46 1.73 -15.58 3.68
CA ASP A 46 1.64 -16.50 4.81
C ASP A 46 2.29 -17.84 4.45
N ASN A 47 3.37 -18.17 5.15
CA ASN A 47 4.11 -19.43 5.02
C ASN A 47 4.02 -20.31 6.27
N THR A 48 3.09 -20.00 7.20
CA THR A 48 3.04 -20.65 8.52
C THR A 48 2.09 -21.84 8.58
N ALA A 49 1.11 -21.92 7.70
CA ALA A 49 0.09 -22.97 7.70
C ALA A 49 0.50 -24.27 6.97
N GLY A 50 1.80 -24.45 6.70
CA GLY A 50 2.32 -25.60 5.93
C GLY A 50 2.05 -25.53 4.42
N THR A 51 1.40 -24.46 3.96
CA THR A 51 1.14 -24.16 2.55
C THR A 51 1.42 -22.69 2.32
N GLU A 52 2.33 -22.37 1.41
CA GLU A 52 2.55 -20.96 1.04
C GLU A 52 1.30 -20.39 0.35
N ARG A 53 0.82 -19.28 0.87
CA ARG A 53 -0.35 -18.57 0.34
C ARG A 53 -0.22 -17.06 0.47
N LEU A 54 -0.92 -16.33 -0.38
CA LEU A 54 -1.15 -14.90 -0.18
C LEU A 54 -2.47 -14.70 0.56
N LEU A 55 -2.47 -13.82 1.55
CA LEU A 55 -3.68 -13.23 2.13
C LEU A 55 -3.85 -11.85 1.53
N VAL A 56 -5.03 -11.56 1.00
CA VAL A 56 -5.32 -10.35 0.22
C VAL A 56 -6.49 -9.61 0.85
N SER A 57 -6.30 -8.34 1.19
CA SER A 57 -7.38 -7.47 1.66
C SER A 57 -8.22 -7.00 0.48
N CYS A 58 -9.49 -7.39 0.43
CA CYS A 58 -10.41 -7.00 -0.63
C CYS A 58 -11.56 -6.16 -0.07
N ASN A 59 -11.76 -4.97 -0.65
CA ASN A 59 -12.84 -4.06 -0.25
C ASN A 59 -13.38 -3.30 -1.45
N GLU A 60 -14.70 -3.33 -1.66
CA GLU A 60 -15.35 -2.56 -2.74
C GLU A 60 -15.18 -1.06 -2.52
N ARG A 61 -14.69 -0.35 -3.53
CA ARG A 61 -14.37 1.09 -3.45
C ARG A 61 -15.05 1.95 -4.52
N ARG A 62 -15.78 1.35 -5.46
CA ARG A 62 -16.48 2.09 -6.52
C ARG A 62 -17.98 2.07 -6.38
N LEU A 63 -18.55 0.99 -5.82
CA LEU A 63 -19.98 0.79 -5.69
C LEU A 63 -20.40 1.02 -4.23
N ASP A 64 -21.63 1.49 -4.04
CA ASP A 64 -22.25 1.67 -2.71
C ASP A 64 -22.67 0.31 -2.09
N THR A 65 -21.86 -0.71 -2.26
CA THR A 65 -22.06 -2.03 -1.67
C THR A 65 -21.05 -2.27 -0.57
N VAL A 66 -21.50 -2.78 0.56
CA VAL A 66 -20.61 -3.18 1.64
C VAL A 66 -20.02 -4.53 1.26
N PHE A 67 -18.73 -4.56 0.94
CA PHE A 67 -17.97 -5.77 0.74
C PHE A 67 -16.57 -5.59 1.31
N GLY A 68 -16.22 -6.42 2.28
CA GLY A 68 -14.87 -6.41 2.86
C GLY A 68 -14.51 -7.81 3.36
N GLU A 69 -13.53 -8.44 2.69
CA GLU A 69 -13.10 -9.80 3.02
C GLU A 69 -11.59 -9.96 2.88
N ILE A 70 -11.05 -11.01 3.50
CA ILE A 70 -9.70 -11.50 3.22
C ILE A 70 -9.82 -12.71 2.28
N PHE A 71 -9.16 -12.61 1.13
CA PHE A 71 -9.00 -13.72 0.20
C PHE A 71 -7.69 -14.44 0.45
N GLU A 72 -7.71 -15.75 0.25
CA GLU A 72 -6.53 -16.60 0.17
C GLU A 72 -6.25 -16.94 -1.29
N ILE A 73 -4.98 -16.86 -1.70
CA ILE A 73 -4.47 -17.41 -2.97
C ILE A 73 -3.48 -18.51 -2.63
N ASN A 74 -3.79 -19.75 -2.99
CA ASN A 74 -2.86 -20.86 -2.87
C ASN A 74 -1.78 -20.77 -3.96
N LEU A 75 -0.51 -20.63 -3.58
CA LEU A 75 0.58 -20.38 -4.53
C LEU A 75 0.96 -21.59 -5.38
N ASN A 76 0.57 -22.81 -4.97
CA ASN A 76 0.87 -24.03 -5.73
C ASN A 76 -0.01 -24.18 -6.97
N ASN A 77 -1.28 -23.72 -6.90
CA ASN A 77 -2.25 -23.94 -7.96
C ASN A 77 -3.03 -22.70 -8.39
N ASN A 78 -2.80 -21.56 -7.73
CA ASN A 78 -3.51 -20.29 -7.89
C ASN A 78 -5.04 -20.38 -7.62
N SER A 79 -5.51 -21.37 -6.85
CA SER A 79 -6.88 -21.38 -6.40
C SER A 79 -7.11 -20.28 -5.37
N THR A 80 -8.32 -19.73 -5.36
CA THR A 80 -8.71 -18.63 -4.49
C THR A 80 -9.95 -18.96 -3.70
N ARG A 81 -10.03 -18.48 -2.47
CA ARG A 81 -11.24 -18.55 -1.64
C ARG A 81 -11.28 -17.39 -0.66
N ILE A 82 -12.44 -17.06 -0.16
CA ILE A 82 -12.59 -16.24 1.04
C ILE A 82 -12.16 -17.11 2.23
N ILE A 83 -11.23 -16.59 3.05
CA ILE A 83 -10.87 -17.26 4.31
C ILE A 83 -11.88 -16.87 5.40
N PRO A 84 -12.54 -17.83 6.08
CA PRO A 84 -13.52 -17.53 7.11
C PRO A 84 -12.92 -16.73 8.26
N ARG A 85 -13.60 -15.67 8.68
CA ARG A 85 -13.28 -14.88 9.87
C ARG A 85 -14.22 -15.29 11.00
N LEU A 86 -13.69 -15.94 12.04
CA LEU A 86 -14.46 -16.52 13.15
C LEU A 86 -14.40 -15.60 14.37
N HIS A 87 -15.51 -15.54 15.11
CA HIS A 87 -15.65 -14.83 16.40
C HIS A 87 -15.44 -13.32 16.33
N SER A 88 -15.53 -12.71 15.15
CA SER A 88 -15.47 -11.24 15.03
C SER A 88 -16.68 -10.61 15.72
N PRO A 89 -16.50 -9.51 16.50
CA PRO A 89 -17.62 -8.78 17.07
C PRO A 89 -18.58 -8.25 15.99
N GLU A 90 -19.89 -8.36 16.24
CA GLU A 90 -20.95 -7.98 15.29
C GLU A 90 -20.98 -6.47 14.97
N ASP A 91 -20.49 -5.63 15.89
CA ASP A 91 -20.45 -4.17 15.72
C ASP A 91 -19.27 -3.67 14.88
N ILE A 92 -18.36 -4.57 14.50
CA ILE A 92 -17.23 -4.24 13.63
C ILE A 92 -17.64 -4.39 12.17
N VAL A 93 -17.74 -3.26 11.48
CA VAL A 93 -17.78 -3.25 10.01
C VAL A 93 -16.37 -3.56 9.52
N PHE A 94 -16.20 -4.61 8.72
CA PHE A 94 -14.91 -5.02 8.19
C PHE A 94 -14.74 -4.55 6.76
N ASN A 95 -14.06 -3.41 6.59
CA ASN A 95 -13.65 -2.86 5.29
C ASN A 95 -12.13 -2.80 5.27
N PRO A 96 -11.43 -3.90 4.96
CA PRO A 96 -9.98 -3.98 5.08
C PRO A 96 -9.26 -3.08 4.08
N HIS A 97 -8.10 -2.56 4.51
CA HIS A 97 -7.18 -1.74 3.73
C HIS A 97 -5.78 -2.33 3.87
N GLY A 98 -4.80 -1.57 4.41
CA GLY A 98 -3.47 -2.09 4.69
C GLY A 98 -3.50 -3.28 5.66
N ILE A 99 -2.70 -4.30 5.38
CA ILE A 99 -2.57 -5.51 6.21
C ILE A 99 -1.10 -5.86 6.42
N ASP A 100 -0.79 -6.43 7.57
CA ASP A 100 0.52 -7.05 7.83
C ASP A 100 0.36 -8.37 8.59
N ILE A 101 1.32 -9.27 8.41
CA ILE A 101 1.34 -10.59 9.07
C ILE A 101 2.62 -10.74 9.88
N LYS A 102 2.49 -11.19 11.13
CA LYS A 102 3.62 -11.35 12.03
C LYS A 102 3.49 -12.57 12.92
N THR A 103 4.57 -13.34 13.06
CA THR A 103 4.65 -14.42 14.04
C THR A 103 5.38 -13.90 15.27
N ILE A 104 4.68 -13.86 16.40
CA ILE A 104 5.19 -13.39 17.70
C ILE A 104 4.92 -14.49 18.71
N ASP A 105 5.94 -14.92 19.43
CA ASP A 105 5.86 -16.03 20.41
C ASP A 105 5.23 -17.31 19.84
N GLY A 106 5.56 -17.63 18.59
CA GLY A 106 5.05 -18.81 17.89
C GLY A 106 3.59 -18.72 17.42
N VAL A 107 2.95 -17.56 17.58
CA VAL A 107 1.57 -17.32 17.11
C VAL A 107 1.57 -16.35 15.94
N THR A 108 1.09 -16.81 14.79
CA THR A 108 0.96 -15.95 13.59
C THR A 108 -0.33 -15.16 13.67
N ARG A 109 -0.20 -13.84 13.46
CA ARG A 109 -1.31 -12.88 13.50
C ARG A 109 -1.38 -12.07 12.21
N LEU A 110 -2.58 -11.90 11.69
CA LEU A 110 -2.91 -10.94 10.64
C LEU A 110 -3.46 -9.67 11.32
N TYR A 111 -2.85 -8.54 10.99
CA TYR A 111 -3.29 -7.21 11.40
C TYR A 111 -3.94 -6.56 10.19
N ALA A 112 -5.14 -6.03 10.32
CA ALA A 112 -5.87 -5.42 9.21
C ALA A 112 -6.47 -4.08 9.63
N ILE A 113 -6.08 -3.00 8.98
CA ILE A 113 -6.78 -1.72 9.09
C ILE A 113 -8.19 -1.92 8.53
N SER A 114 -9.19 -1.52 9.29
CA SER A 114 -10.58 -1.54 8.86
C SER A 114 -11.23 -0.17 9.01
N HIS A 115 -11.95 0.27 7.99
CA HIS A 115 -12.60 1.56 7.93
C HIS A 115 -14.10 1.47 8.14
N ASN A 116 -14.62 2.32 9.02
CA ASN A 116 -16.04 2.65 9.10
C ASN A 116 -16.19 4.17 8.93
N ASP A 117 -16.19 4.63 7.70
CA ASP A 117 -16.20 6.06 7.36
C ASP A 117 -17.50 6.74 7.83
N ALA A 118 -18.63 6.04 7.82
CA ALA A 118 -19.91 6.55 8.28
C ALA A 118 -19.88 6.93 9.78
N LYS A 119 -19.18 6.13 10.59
CA LYS A 119 -19.00 6.39 12.03
C LYS A 119 -17.67 7.10 12.33
N LYS A 120 -16.84 7.40 11.32
CA LYS A 120 -15.45 7.90 11.49
C LYS A 120 -14.64 7.03 12.46
N ARG A 121 -14.87 5.73 12.40
CA ARG A 121 -14.24 4.74 13.27
C ARG A 121 -13.27 3.92 12.43
N HIS A 122 -11.98 4.00 12.76
CA HIS A 122 -10.92 3.22 12.12
C HIS A 122 -10.29 2.32 13.18
N THR A 123 -10.13 1.05 12.85
CA THR A 123 -9.60 0.05 13.77
C THR A 123 -8.49 -0.75 13.09
N ILE A 124 -7.60 -1.34 13.86
CA ILE A 124 -6.75 -2.45 13.43
C ILE A 124 -7.36 -3.70 14.07
N VAL A 125 -7.93 -4.57 13.25
CA VAL A 125 -8.48 -5.85 13.70
C VAL A 125 -7.37 -6.89 13.62
N VAL A 126 -7.20 -7.68 14.67
CA VAL A 126 -6.16 -8.71 14.77
C VAL A 126 -6.79 -10.08 14.80
N TYR A 127 -6.33 -10.94 13.93
CA TYR A 127 -6.74 -12.34 13.85
C TYR A 127 -5.55 -13.26 14.05
N ARG A 128 -5.74 -14.36 14.78
CA ARG A 128 -4.83 -15.51 14.72
C ARG A 128 -5.05 -16.23 13.40
N VAL A 129 -3.96 -16.56 12.74
CA VAL A 129 -3.96 -17.21 11.43
C VAL A 129 -3.89 -18.72 11.60
N TYR A 130 -4.88 -19.42 11.03
CA TYR A 130 -4.90 -20.88 10.93
C TYR A 130 -4.95 -21.30 9.45
N ALA A 131 -4.75 -22.58 9.18
CA ALA A 131 -4.76 -23.10 7.82
C ALA A 131 -6.05 -22.84 7.06
N ASP A 132 -7.19 -22.85 7.76
CA ASP A 132 -8.54 -22.77 7.18
C ASP A 132 -9.33 -21.53 7.59
N SER A 133 -8.85 -20.74 8.55
CA SER A 133 -9.61 -19.65 9.16
C SER A 133 -8.74 -18.57 9.78
N LEU A 134 -9.35 -17.40 9.99
CA LEU A 134 -8.82 -16.28 10.77
C LEU A 134 -9.68 -16.16 12.01
N VAL A 135 -9.12 -16.37 13.21
CA VAL A 135 -9.84 -16.30 14.47
C VAL A 135 -9.58 -14.97 15.15
N TYR A 136 -10.63 -14.18 15.36
CA TYR A 136 -10.53 -12.89 16.04
C TYR A 136 -9.83 -13.01 17.40
N GLU A 137 -8.86 -12.13 17.63
CA GLU A 137 -8.12 -12.07 18.89
C GLU A 137 -8.36 -10.75 19.63
N THR A 138 -8.19 -9.63 18.96
CA THR A 138 -8.33 -8.29 19.55
C THR A 138 -8.51 -7.23 18.49
N LEU A 139 -8.75 -6.00 18.90
CA LEU A 139 -8.69 -4.81 18.04
C LEU A 139 -7.97 -3.67 18.75
N TYR A 140 -7.34 -2.82 17.95
CA TYR A 140 -6.77 -1.54 18.39
C TYR A 140 -7.61 -0.41 17.81
N GLU A 141 -7.94 0.56 18.65
CA GLU A 141 -8.72 1.73 18.28
C GLU A 141 -8.19 2.98 18.98
N ASN A 142 -7.87 4.00 18.22
CA ASN A 142 -7.55 5.34 18.72
C ASN A 142 -7.77 6.35 17.60
N GLN A 143 -8.95 6.99 17.58
CA GLN A 143 -9.31 7.91 16.50
C GLN A 143 -8.44 9.17 16.46
N ALA A 144 -7.85 9.58 17.59
CA ALA A 144 -6.95 10.73 17.63
C ALA A 144 -5.59 10.39 17.00
N ALA A 145 -5.12 9.16 17.14
CA ALA A 145 -3.87 8.68 16.54
C ALA A 145 -4.10 8.22 15.08
N MET A 146 -5.13 7.40 14.85
CA MET A 146 -5.49 6.82 13.55
C MET A 146 -6.66 7.59 12.91
N ASN A 147 -6.44 8.85 12.53
CA ASN A 147 -7.49 9.68 11.94
C ASN A 147 -7.73 9.37 10.45
N THR A 148 -6.73 8.92 9.73
CA THR A 148 -6.80 8.54 8.31
C THR A 148 -5.82 7.40 8.01
N PRO A 149 -5.89 6.26 8.75
CA PRO A 149 -4.91 5.19 8.58
C PRO A 149 -5.01 4.61 7.17
N ASN A 150 -3.86 4.36 6.56
CA ASN A 150 -3.76 3.80 5.22
C ASN A 150 -3.06 2.44 5.25
N ASP A 151 -1.84 2.39 5.78
CA ASP A 151 -1.05 1.18 5.85
C ASP A 151 -0.41 1.00 7.24
N LEU A 152 0.02 -0.21 7.57
CA LEU A 152 0.62 -0.56 8.84
C LEU A 152 1.79 -1.54 8.69
N ALA A 153 2.76 -1.46 9.61
CA ALA A 153 3.86 -2.40 9.71
C ALA A 153 4.07 -2.81 11.17
N VAL A 154 4.17 -4.12 11.42
CA VAL A 154 4.29 -4.71 12.76
C VAL A 154 5.72 -5.18 13.02
N THR A 155 6.28 -4.78 14.15
CA THR A 155 7.64 -5.20 14.57
C THR A 155 7.64 -6.63 15.13
N GLU A 156 8.83 -7.23 15.29
CA GLU A 156 9.02 -8.54 15.95
C GLU A 156 8.50 -8.57 17.40
N LYS A 157 8.36 -7.40 18.05
CA LYS A 157 7.81 -7.26 19.40
C LYS A 157 6.30 -7.05 19.45
N GLY A 158 5.65 -6.84 18.29
CA GLY A 158 4.24 -6.52 18.20
C GLY A 158 3.91 -5.03 18.30
N ASP A 159 4.91 -4.16 18.26
CA ASP A 159 4.67 -2.72 18.10
C ASP A 159 4.19 -2.43 16.68
N ILE A 160 3.41 -1.37 16.50
CA ILE A 160 2.78 -1.09 15.22
C ILE A 160 3.10 0.34 14.78
N TYR A 161 3.63 0.48 13.56
CA TYR A 161 3.69 1.75 12.86
C TYR A 161 2.51 1.86 11.90
N VAL A 162 1.82 3.01 11.89
CA VAL A 162 0.67 3.26 11.01
C VAL A 162 0.88 4.56 10.27
N SER A 163 0.70 4.53 8.96
CA SER A 163 0.66 5.74 8.14
C SER A 163 -0.75 6.35 8.14
N ASN A 164 -0.86 7.66 8.43
CA ASN A 164 -2.07 8.43 8.16
C ASN A 164 -1.85 9.24 6.87
N ASP A 165 -2.68 9.02 5.87
CA ASP A 165 -2.50 9.62 4.53
C ASP A 165 -2.87 11.10 4.45
N ALA A 166 -3.68 11.61 5.39
CA ALA A 166 -4.15 12.99 5.42
C ALA A 166 -4.39 13.50 6.86
N GLY A 167 -4.63 14.78 7.02
CA GLY A 167 -5.17 15.35 8.25
C GLY A 167 -6.67 15.13 8.38
N LYS A 168 -7.38 15.04 7.24
CA LYS A 168 -8.81 14.72 7.17
C LYS A 168 -9.07 13.77 6.02
N ARG A 169 -9.69 12.61 6.33
CA ARG A 169 -10.00 11.56 5.36
C ARG A 169 -10.84 12.09 4.20
N GLY A 170 -10.43 11.72 2.98
CA GLY A 170 -11.10 12.13 1.74
C GLY A 170 -10.94 13.61 1.38
N SER A 171 -10.04 14.35 2.03
CA SER A 171 -9.79 15.75 1.73
C SER A 171 -9.07 15.94 0.39
N VAL A 172 -9.83 16.23 -0.66
CA VAL A 172 -9.28 16.56 -1.99
C VAL A 172 -8.39 17.80 -1.94
N TRP A 173 -8.70 18.77 -1.09
CA TRP A 173 -7.90 19.99 -0.91
C TRP A 173 -6.51 19.71 -0.38
N GLU A 174 -6.38 18.83 0.61
CA GLU A 174 -5.06 18.47 1.16
C GLU A 174 -4.17 17.80 0.11
N GLN A 175 -4.75 16.94 -0.72
CA GLN A 175 -4.04 16.30 -1.80
C GLN A 175 -3.66 17.27 -2.92
N LEU A 176 -4.58 18.14 -3.33
CA LEU A 176 -4.37 19.11 -4.41
C LEU A 176 -3.27 20.10 -4.05
N TRP A 177 -3.33 20.69 -2.86
CA TRP A 177 -2.38 21.68 -2.38
C TRP A 177 -1.15 21.08 -1.69
N LYS A 178 -1.02 19.74 -1.69
CA LYS A 178 0.09 19.01 -1.05
C LYS A 178 0.32 19.46 0.39
N LEU A 179 -0.76 19.56 1.17
CA LEU A 179 -0.66 20.01 2.56
C LEU A 179 0.07 18.97 3.40
N LYS A 180 1.03 19.41 4.20
CA LYS A 180 1.87 18.57 5.06
C LYS A 180 1.14 18.17 6.34
N ARG A 181 0.06 17.41 6.22
CA ARG A 181 -0.81 16.97 7.33
C ARG A 181 -0.81 15.47 7.59
N SER A 182 -0.15 14.73 6.73
CA SER A 182 0.07 13.29 6.86
C SER A 182 1.18 13.01 7.88
N ASN A 183 1.09 11.90 8.58
CA ASN A 183 1.99 11.55 9.68
C ASN A 183 2.15 10.04 9.83
N ILE A 184 3.11 9.62 10.66
CA ILE A 184 3.27 8.24 11.13
C ILE A 184 3.00 8.23 12.62
N VAL A 185 2.17 7.31 13.07
CA VAL A 185 1.95 7.02 14.49
C VAL A 185 2.52 5.65 14.85
N PHE A 186 2.88 5.51 16.10
CA PHE A 186 3.45 4.32 16.68
C PHE A 186 2.59 3.86 17.86
N TYR A 187 2.31 2.57 17.90
CA TYR A 187 1.73 1.90 19.05
C TYR A 187 2.79 1.06 19.75
N ASP A 188 3.03 1.35 21.01
CA ASP A 188 3.88 0.58 21.89
C ASP A 188 3.07 -0.58 22.48
N SER A 189 3.42 -1.80 22.16
CA SER A 189 2.68 -3.00 22.55
C SER A 189 2.82 -3.34 24.04
N GLU A 190 3.93 -2.93 24.68
CA GLU A 190 4.20 -3.13 26.11
C GLU A 190 3.47 -2.07 26.96
N LEU A 191 3.68 -0.79 26.62
CA LEU A 191 3.08 0.34 27.35
C LEU A 191 1.61 0.59 26.97
N LYS A 192 1.13 0.02 25.86
CA LYS A 192 -0.22 0.21 25.29
C LYS A 192 -0.53 1.67 24.99
N LEU A 193 0.47 2.39 24.50
CA LEU A 193 0.39 3.83 24.24
C LEU A 193 0.60 4.14 22.75
N TRP A 194 -0.19 5.09 22.26
CA TRP A 194 -0.03 5.66 20.93
C TRP A 194 0.74 6.96 20.98
N LYS A 195 1.64 7.17 20.04
CA LYS A 195 2.33 8.46 19.84
C LYS A 195 2.57 8.74 18.36
N LYS A 196 2.58 10.01 18.00
CA LYS A 196 3.01 10.46 16.68
C LYS A 196 4.54 10.51 16.64
N VAL A 197 5.16 9.84 15.66
CA VAL A 197 6.62 9.68 15.57
C VAL A 197 7.23 10.34 14.32
N ALA A 198 6.43 10.66 13.32
CA ALA A 198 6.82 11.53 12.21
C ALA A 198 5.63 12.34 11.74
N ASP A 199 5.85 13.57 11.29
CA ASP A 199 4.82 14.44 10.72
C ASP A 199 5.33 15.29 9.56
N GLY A 200 4.48 16.21 9.07
CA GLY A 200 4.83 17.07 7.94
C GLY A 200 4.98 16.34 6.62
N LEU A 201 4.39 15.15 6.50
CA LEU A 201 4.34 14.37 5.27
C LEU A 201 3.16 14.80 4.39
N VAL A 202 3.18 14.38 3.11
CA VAL A 202 2.09 14.62 2.16
C VAL A 202 1.67 13.30 1.55
N TYR A 203 0.54 12.79 2.01
CA TYR A 203 0.00 11.50 1.63
C TYR A 203 1.00 10.36 1.92
N ALA A 204 1.30 10.13 3.22
CA ALA A 204 2.01 8.93 3.66
C ALA A 204 1.10 7.73 3.36
N ASN A 205 1.59 6.84 2.51
CA ASN A 205 0.89 5.67 2.04
C ASN A 205 1.56 4.42 2.63
N GLY A 206 2.29 3.65 1.87
CA GLY A 206 2.96 2.47 2.36
C GLY A 206 3.94 2.73 3.51
N VAL A 207 3.96 1.83 4.49
CA VAL A 207 4.92 1.80 5.58
C VAL A 207 5.48 0.40 5.76
N ALA A 208 6.79 0.28 5.92
CA ALA A 208 7.46 -0.99 6.21
C ALA A 208 8.49 -0.80 7.33
N VAL A 209 8.77 -1.83 8.11
CA VAL A 209 9.70 -1.78 9.26
C VAL A 209 10.65 -2.96 9.26
N ASP A 210 11.94 -2.69 9.47
CA ASP A 210 12.94 -3.67 9.84
C ASP A 210 13.50 -3.40 11.25
N ASP A 211 14.55 -4.09 11.64
CA ASP A 211 15.15 -3.95 12.97
C ASP A 211 15.71 -2.55 13.24
N THR A 212 16.08 -1.82 12.22
CA THR A 212 16.83 -0.56 12.30
C THR A 212 16.11 0.64 11.75
N CYS A 213 15.20 0.43 10.80
CA CYS A 213 14.57 1.49 10.01
C CYS A 213 13.05 1.30 9.86
N VAL A 214 12.38 2.43 9.68
CA VAL A 214 11.02 2.51 9.15
C VAL A 214 11.08 3.20 7.80
N TYR A 215 10.43 2.60 6.81
CA TYR A 215 10.36 3.09 5.43
C TYR A 215 8.96 3.62 5.16
N VAL A 216 8.87 4.75 4.48
CA VAL A 216 7.59 5.41 4.21
C VAL A 216 7.52 5.89 2.77
N ALA A 217 6.55 5.41 2.02
CA ALA A 217 6.21 5.92 0.71
C ALA A 217 5.28 7.13 0.82
N THR A 218 5.53 8.16 0.03
CA THR A 218 4.68 9.35 0.00
C THR A 218 4.19 9.60 -1.42
N THR A 219 2.91 9.32 -1.66
CA THR A 219 2.30 9.38 -3.00
C THR A 219 2.37 10.75 -3.64
N ARG A 220 2.19 11.83 -2.86
CA ARG A 220 2.07 13.20 -3.41
C ARG A 220 3.36 13.99 -3.40
N THR A 221 4.36 13.61 -2.59
CA THR A 221 5.73 14.16 -2.69
C THR A 221 6.66 13.30 -3.52
N ASN A 222 6.20 12.12 -3.96
CA ASN A 222 6.94 11.20 -4.81
C ASN A 222 8.23 10.67 -4.15
N LYS A 223 8.27 10.56 -2.83
CA LYS A 223 9.49 10.21 -2.09
C LYS A 223 9.30 8.93 -1.30
N LEU A 224 10.29 8.05 -1.44
CA LEU A 224 10.53 6.94 -0.52
C LEU A 224 11.50 7.44 0.55
N PHE A 225 11.04 7.45 1.79
CA PHE A 225 11.86 7.83 2.94
C PHE A 225 12.31 6.61 3.73
N SER A 226 13.49 6.70 4.35
CA SER A 226 13.86 5.88 5.50
C SER A 226 14.03 6.77 6.72
N TYR A 227 13.67 6.22 7.88
CA TYR A 227 13.90 6.80 9.19
C TYR A 227 14.64 5.79 10.03
N LYS A 228 15.63 6.24 10.84
CA LYS A 228 16.20 5.40 11.87
C LYS A 228 15.15 5.15 12.95
N ARG A 229 14.94 3.88 13.32
CA ARG A 229 14.08 3.48 14.43
C ARG A 229 14.87 3.53 15.73
N GLU A 230 14.41 4.32 16.69
CA GLU A 230 14.99 4.37 18.04
C GLU A 230 14.36 3.29 18.94
N ALA A 231 15.04 2.94 20.02
CA ALA A 231 14.61 1.85 20.92
C ALA A 231 13.21 2.06 21.53
N ASP A 232 12.80 3.30 21.69
CA ASP A 232 11.48 3.68 22.19
C ASP A 232 10.43 3.84 21.08
N GLY A 233 10.74 3.44 19.83
CA GLY A 233 9.86 3.55 18.67
C GLY A 233 9.83 4.93 18.01
N ASN A 234 10.52 5.95 18.54
CA ASN A 234 10.68 7.23 17.87
C ASN A 234 11.47 7.11 16.57
N LEU A 235 11.22 8.04 15.64
CA LEU A 235 11.87 8.08 14.33
C LEU A 235 12.81 9.28 14.21
N SER A 236 14.03 9.03 13.76
CA SER A 236 15.06 10.05 13.55
C SER A 236 15.74 9.90 12.18
N ASN A 237 16.66 10.78 11.85
CA ASN A 237 17.52 10.68 10.66
C ASN A 237 16.79 10.38 9.35
N ARG A 238 15.72 11.12 9.05
CA ARG A 238 15.00 10.97 7.78
C ARG A 238 15.92 11.14 6.57
N ARG A 239 15.93 10.16 5.67
CA ARG A 239 16.64 10.19 4.39
C ARG A 239 15.68 9.92 3.24
N THR A 240 15.91 10.53 2.09
CA THR A 240 15.22 10.17 0.85
C THR A 240 16.03 9.07 0.16
N LEU A 241 15.41 7.94 -0.12
CA LEU A 241 16.02 6.79 -0.80
C LEU A 241 15.80 6.85 -2.31
N ALA A 242 14.56 7.16 -2.73
CA ALA A 242 14.18 7.27 -4.14
C ALA A 242 13.12 8.34 -4.35
N GLU A 243 13.04 8.87 -5.57
CA GLU A 243 11.99 9.78 -6.00
C GLU A 243 11.24 9.17 -7.19
N VAL A 244 10.02 8.67 -6.93
CA VAL A 244 9.17 7.99 -7.92
C VAL A 244 7.74 8.56 -7.81
N PRO A 245 7.14 9.04 -8.91
CA PRO A 245 5.80 9.61 -8.87
C PRO A 245 4.72 8.61 -8.46
N GLY A 246 3.91 8.99 -7.48
CA GLY A 246 2.70 8.25 -7.12
C GLY A 246 2.96 6.93 -6.41
N GLN A 247 3.97 6.87 -5.53
CA GLN A 247 4.28 5.68 -4.74
C GLN A 247 3.10 5.25 -3.87
N ASP A 248 2.97 3.94 -3.70
CA ASP A 248 1.93 3.27 -2.91
C ASP A 248 2.56 2.35 -1.86
N ASN A 249 2.11 1.12 -1.67
CA ASN A 249 2.58 0.22 -0.63
C ASN A 249 4.00 -0.31 -0.85
N ILE A 250 4.65 -0.70 0.25
CA ILE A 250 6.05 -1.16 0.31
C ILE A 250 6.08 -2.55 0.94
N MET A 251 6.80 -3.49 0.32
CA MET A 251 7.05 -4.82 0.87
C MET A 251 8.54 -5.14 0.84
N PHE A 252 8.99 -6.04 1.72
CA PHE A 252 10.37 -6.54 1.69
C PHE A 252 10.51 -7.76 0.78
N HIS A 253 11.65 -7.83 0.09
CA HIS A 253 12.17 -9.04 -0.54
C HIS A 253 13.68 -9.13 -0.25
N GLY A 254 14.05 -9.86 0.80
CA GLY A 254 15.41 -9.85 1.33
C GLY A 254 15.86 -8.43 1.71
N ASP A 255 16.94 -7.96 1.10
CA ASP A 255 17.47 -6.60 1.33
C ASP A 255 16.82 -5.51 0.44
N GLU A 256 15.85 -5.88 -0.36
CA GLU A 256 15.17 -4.97 -1.27
C GLU A 256 13.80 -4.54 -0.74
N LEU A 257 13.48 -3.27 -0.91
CA LEU A 257 12.12 -2.74 -0.81
C LEU A 257 11.48 -2.85 -2.18
N ILE A 258 10.37 -3.57 -2.26
CA ILE A 258 9.53 -3.65 -3.45
C ILE A 258 8.35 -2.70 -3.24
N PHE A 259 8.12 -1.78 -4.15
CA PHE A 259 7.04 -0.82 -4.02
C PHE A 259 6.39 -0.51 -5.37
N THR A 260 5.11 -0.18 -5.32
CA THR A 260 4.32 0.15 -6.49
C THR A 260 4.23 1.65 -6.70
N SER A 261 3.76 2.06 -7.89
CA SER A 261 3.47 3.47 -8.14
C SER A 261 2.39 3.70 -9.19
N HIS A 262 1.71 4.86 -9.06
CA HIS A 262 0.75 5.43 -10.01
C HIS A 262 1.39 6.64 -10.71
N PRO A 263 2.21 6.46 -11.76
CA PRO A 263 3.05 7.53 -12.30
C PRO A 263 2.26 8.67 -12.97
N LYS A 264 0.96 8.50 -13.21
CA LYS A 264 0.08 9.49 -13.86
C LYS A 264 -1.16 9.76 -13.01
N VAL A 265 -1.04 10.62 -12.00
CA VAL A 265 -2.09 10.93 -11.03
C VAL A 265 -3.45 11.30 -11.64
N PHE A 266 -3.49 12.06 -12.74
CA PHE A 266 -4.75 12.40 -13.41
C PHE A 266 -5.42 11.20 -14.08
N LYS A 267 -4.65 10.24 -14.58
CA LYS A 267 -5.20 8.97 -15.08
C LYS A 267 -5.74 8.12 -13.94
N PHE A 268 -5.03 8.07 -12.81
CA PHE A 268 -5.52 7.41 -11.60
C PHE A 268 -6.87 8.00 -11.14
N ILE A 269 -6.99 9.33 -11.02
CA ILE A 269 -8.27 9.99 -10.63
C ILE A 269 -9.40 9.65 -11.60
N LYS A 270 -9.12 9.53 -12.90
CA LYS A 270 -10.14 9.10 -13.87
C LYS A 270 -10.51 7.62 -13.70
N HIS A 271 -9.53 6.77 -13.38
CA HIS A 271 -9.73 5.34 -13.12
C HIS A 271 -10.56 5.08 -11.85
N VAL A 272 -10.37 5.88 -10.80
CA VAL A 272 -11.23 5.84 -9.59
C VAL A 272 -12.72 5.91 -9.97
N LYS A 273 -13.07 6.74 -10.94
CA LYS A 273 -14.46 6.99 -11.35
C LYS A 273 -15.00 6.00 -12.38
N SER A 274 -14.12 5.29 -13.10
CA SER A 274 -14.52 4.38 -14.18
C SER A 274 -13.41 3.39 -14.51
N SER A 275 -13.73 2.10 -14.49
CA SER A 275 -12.81 1.00 -14.87
C SER A 275 -12.37 1.04 -16.33
N GLU A 276 -13.12 1.73 -17.20
CA GLU A 276 -12.75 1.92 -18.61
C GLU A 276 -11.56 2.87 -18.78
N LYS A 277 -11.35 3.78 -17.83
CA LYS A 277 -10.23 4.74 -17.84
C LYS A 277 -9.01 4.08 -17.22
N LYS A 278 -8.01 3.77 -18.04
CA LYS A 278 -6.83 3.05 -17.58
C LYS A 278 -5.85 3.95 -16.82
N SER A 279 -5.29 3.39 -15.74
CA SER A 279 -4.25 4.03 -14.93
C SER A 279 -2.94 3.26 -15.04
N PRO A 280 -1.84 3.87 -15.51
CA PRO A 280 -0.56 3.21 -15.56
C PRO A 280 -0.10 2.73 -14.19
N SER A 281 0.58 1.60 -14.16
CA SER A 281 1.11 0.91 -13.00
C SER A 281 2.58 0.62 -13.16
N GLN A 282 3.36 0.80 -12.11
CA GLN A 282 4.77 0.43 -12.07
C GLN A 282 5.10 -0.30 -10.77
N VAL A 283 6.10 -1.18 -10.83
CA VAL A 283 6.72 -1.83 -9.66
C VAL A 283 8.20 -1.57 -9.71
N HIS A 284 8.75 -1.22 -8.57
CA HIS A 284 10.15 -0.83 -8.41
C HIS A 284 10.81 -1.66 -7.32
N SER A 285 12.13 -1.80 -7.36
CA SER A 285 12.92 -2.24 -6.21
C SER A 285 13.96 -1.20 -5.84
N TYR A 286 14.28 -1.16 -4.55
CA TYR A 286 15.39 -0.38 -4.00
C TYR A 286 16.15 -1.26 -3.01
N ASN A 287 17.43 -1.52 -3.28
CA ASN A 287 18.28 -2.30 -2.40
C ASN A 287 18.81 -1.41 -1.26
N CYS A 288 18.45 -1.75 -0.02
CA CYS A 288 18.79 -0.95 1.15
C CYS A 288 20.30 -0.95 1.50
N LYS A 289 21.04 -1.98 1.04
CA LYS A 289 22.49 -2.08 1.29
C LYS A 289 23.32 -1.34 0.24
N THR A 290 22.97 -1.50 -1.04
CA THR A 290 23.76 -0.97 -2.16
C THR A 290 23.25 0.39 -2.64
N GLY A 291 21.99 0.74 -2.36
CA GLY A 291 21.30 1.91 -2.93
C GLY A 291 20.87 1.72 -4.39
N GLU A 292 20.97 0.51 -4.93
CA GLU A 292 20.58 0.23 -6.31
C GLU A 292 19.05 0.32 -6.45
N TYR A 293 18.60 1.04 -7.47
CA TYR A 293 17.20 1.20 -7.83
C TYR A 293 16.91 0.55 -9.18
N LYS A 294 15.80 -0.20 -9.29
CA LYS A 294 15.37 -0.85 -10.54
C LYS A 294 13.87 -0.64 -10.77
N LEU A 295 13.48 -0.54 -12.05
CA LEU A 295 12.10 -0.67 -12.50
C LEU A 295 11.87 -2.14 -12.88
N LEU A 296 11.09 -2.86 -12.08
CA LEU A 296 10.82 -4.29 -12.29
C LEU A 296 9.69 -4.54 -13.29
N PHE A 297 8.63 -3.71 -13.23
CA PHE A 297 7.44 -3.84 -14.07
C PHE A 297 6.89 -2.47 -14.44
N ALA A 298 6.38 -2.34 -15.65
CA ALA A 298 5.67 -1.14 -16.10
C ALA A 298 4.58 -1.51 -17.10
N ASP A 299 3.40 -0.94 -16.90
CA ASP A 299 2.22 -1.12 -17.73
C ASP A 299 1.44 0.19 -17.88
N ASP A 300 0.84 0.41 -19.02
CA ASP A 300 0.04 1.61 -19.29
C ASP A 300 -1.41 1.52 -18.76
N GLY A 301 -1.72 0.43 -18.04
CA GLY A 301 -2.98 0.18 -17.37
C GLY A 301 -3.86 -0.87 -18.05
N TYR A 302 -3.36 -1.57 -19.09
CA TYR A 302 -4.16 -2.59 -19.78
C TYR A 302 -4.08 -3.97 -19.14
N ARG A 303 -2.92 -4.37 -18.65
CA ARG A 303 -2.75 -5.62 -17.90
C ARG A 303 -3.16 -5.47 -16.44
N ILE A 304 -2.82 -4.33 -15.85
CA ILE A 304 -3.22 -3.95 -14.50
C ILE A 304 -3.30 -2.42 -14.39
N SER A 305 -4.34 -1.92 -13.74
CA SER A 305 -4.55 -0.48 -13.49
C SER A 305 -4.48 -0.18 -12.01
N ALA A 306 -3.76 0.90 -11.64
CA ALA A 306 -3.68 1.36 -10.26
C ALA A 306 -3.12 0.27 -9.30
N SER A 307 -1.91 -0.24 -9.61
CA SER A 307 -1.21 -1.22 -8.75
C SER A 307 -0.99 -0.66 -7.34
N SER A 308 -1.23 -1.44 -6.31
CA SER A 308 -1.14 -0.99 -4.92
C SER A 308 -0.02 -1.66 -4.15
N THR A 309 0.04 -2.99 -4.11
CA THR A 309 1.11 -3.75 -3.45
C THR A 309 1.78 -4.69 -4.44
N ALA A 310 3.04 -5.02 -4.23
CA ALA A 310 3.74 -6.01 -5.02
C ALA A 310 4.65 -6.90 -4.17
N LEU A 311 4.65 -8.21 -4.45
CA LEU A 311 5.47 -9.23 -3.78
C LEU A 311 6.22 -10.08 -4.80
N ILE A 312 7.49 -10.37 -4.52
CA ILE A 312 8.28 -11.34 -5.25
C ILE A 312 8.29 -12.66 -4.47
N ILE A 313 7.86 -13.75 -5.11
CA ILE A 313 7.86 -15.09 -4.53
C ILE A 313 8.45 -16.04 -5.55
N GLY A 314 9.62 -16.60 -5.25
CA GLY A 314 10.41 -17.35 -6.21
C GLY A 314 10.77 -16.50 -7.43
N ASP A 315 10.38 -16.96 -8.61
CA ASP A 315 10.60 -16.28 -9.90
C ASP A 315 9.37 -15.50 -10.41
N LYS A 316 8.40 -15.23 -9.51
CA LYS A 316 7.14 -14.56 -9.85
C LYS A 316 6.97 -13.27 -9.08
N LEU A 317 6.41 -12.28 -9.75
CA LEU A 317 5.97 -11.03 -9.18
C LEU A 317 4.43 -11.03 -9.13
N TYR A 318 3.86 -10.86 -7.94
CA TYR A 318 2.44 -10.71 -7.72
C TYR A 318 2.14 -9.24 -7.49
N ILE A 319 1.15 -8.69 -8.19
CA ILE A 319 0.81 -7.26 -8.13
C ILE A 319 -0.67 -7.12 -7.83
N SER A 320 -0.99 -6.45 -6.74
CA SER A 320 -2.35 -6.07 -6.36
C SER A 320 -2.78 -4.75 -7.00
N GLN A 321 -4.03 -4.37 -6.84
CA GLN A 321 -4.58 -3.13 -7.38
C GLN A 321 -5.74 -2.59 -6.54
N VAL A 322 -6.03 -1.29 -6.68
CA VAL A 322 -6.99 -0.60 -5.82
C VAL A 322 -8.45 -0.98 -6.09
N PHE A 323 -8.83 -1.45 -7.30
CA PHE A 323 -10.24 -1.53 -7.69
C PHE A 323 -10.67 -2.85 -8.33
N ASP A 324 -10.03 -3.28 -9.41
CA ASP A 324 -10.53 -4.39 -10.22
C ASP A 324 -10.25 -5.75 -9.53
N PRO A 325 -11.14 -6.78 -9.66
CA PRO A 325 -11.15 -7.94 -8.78
C PRO A 325 -10.16 -9.05 -9.19
N TYR A 326 -8.88 -8.73 -9.33
CA TYR A 326 -7.82 -9.70 -9.62
C TYR A 326 -6.44 -9.20 -9.16
N ILE A 327 -5.55 -10.15 -8.90
CA ILE A 327 -4.10 -9.97 -8.75
C ILE A 327 -3.43 -10.32 -10.09
N LEU A 328 -2.44 -9.53 -10.52
CA LEU A 328 -1.62 -9.87 -11.69
C LEU A 328 -0.38 -10.65 -11.25
N GLN A 329 -0.23 -11.88 -11.72
CA GLN A 329 1.01 -12.64 -11.63
C GLN A 329 1.85 -12.40 -12.88
N VAL A 330 3.13 -12.11 -12.69
CA VAL A 330 4.10 -11.82 -13.75
C VAL A 330 5.29 -12.74 -13.58
N GLN A 331 5.73 -13.41 -14.66
CA GLN A 331 6.96 -14.18 -14.67
C GLN A 331 8.16 -13.24 -14.75
N LEU A 332 9.02 -13.23 -13.72
CA LEU A 332 10.31 -12.56 -13.76
C LEU A 332 11.29 -13.35 -14.65
N LYS A 333 12.20 -12.62 -15.30
CA LYS A 333 13.24 -13.23 -16.17
C LYS A 333 14.47 -13.54 -15.37
#